data_8267d0b0d426ce03dc834c0cbd069586
#
_entry.id   8267d0b0d426ce03dc834c0cbd069586
#
_cell.length_a   1.000
_cell.length_b   1.000
_cell.length_c   1.000
_cell.angle_alpha   90.00
_cell.angle_beta   90.00
_cell.angle_gamma   90.00
#
_symmetry.space_group_name_H-M   'P 1'
#
loop_
_entity.id
_entity.type
_entity.pdbx_description
1 polymer ?
#
loop_
_entity_poly.entity_id
_entity_poly.type
_entity_poly.pdbx_seq_one_letter_code
_entity_poly.pdbx_strand_id
1 'polypeptide(L)' 'ADVQIEDGIIKIASLDIQDPKAAAVLAEYPQVRWPEITRRALKIGLGYLKGGGKD' A
#
# COMPACT_ATOMS: atom_id res chain seq x y z
N ALA A 1 -13.40 3.25 -4.18
CA ALA A 1 -12.24 3.46 -3.34
C ALA A 1 -12.12 4.93 -2.97
N ASP A 2 -11.90 5.21 -1.71
CA ASP A 2 -11.75 6.57 -1.23
C ASP A 2 -10.33 6.80 -0.78
N VAL A 3 -9.59 7.55 -1.57
CA VAL A 3 -8.23 7.92 -1.22
C VAL A 3 -8.16 9.43 -1.14
N GLN A 4 -7.76 9.93 0.01
CA GLN A 4 -7.69 11.36 0.25
C GLN A 4 -6.31 11.73 0.76
N ILE A 5 -5.89 12.94 0.46
CA ILE A 5 -4.62 13.46 0.94
C ILE A 5 -4.88 14.75 1.68
N GLU A 6 -4.39 14.82 2.92
CA GLU A 6 -4.63 15.99 3.76
C GLU A 6 -3.45 16.16 4.70
N ASP A 7 -2.78 17.30 4.61
CA ASP A 7 -1.66 17.62 5.51
C ASP A 7 -0.58 16.55 5.51
N GLY A 8 -0.27 16.01 4.34
CA GLY A 8 0.76 15.00 4.24
C GLY A 8 0.32 13.62 4.71
N ILE A 9 -0.96 13.46 4.93
CA ILE A 9 -1.51 12.19 5.39
C ILE A 9 -2.35 11.59 4.28
N ILE A 10 -2.07 10.32 3.95
CA ILE A 10 -2.87 9.59 3.00
C ILE A 10 -3.92 8.80 3.75
N LYS A 11 -5.18 9.13 3.50
CA LYS A 11 -6.29 8.43 4.13
C LYS A 11 -6.94 7.51 3.12
N ILE A 12 -6.98 6.24 3.42
CA ILE A 12 -7.53 5.24 2.52
C ILE A 12 -8.68 4.52 3.20
N ALA A 13 -9.82 4.55 2.55
CA ALA A 13 -11.00 3.83 3.03
C ALA A 13 -11.58 3.05 1.86
N SER A 14 -11.95 1.82 2.12
CA SER A 14 -12.61 0.98 1.12
C SER A 14 -11.83 0.86 -0.18
N LEU A 15 -10.55 0.61 -0.07
CA LEU A 15 -9.69 0.46 -1.24
C LEU A 15 -9.49 -1.03 -1.51
N ASP A 16 -9.90 -1.46 -2.70
CA ASP A 16 -9.70 -2.84 -3.12
C ASP A 16 -8.60 -2.88 -4.17
N ILE A 17 -7.55 -3.64 -3.89
CA ILE A 17 -6.45 -3.78 -4.82
C ILE A 17 -6.49 -5.18 -5.41
N GLN A 18 -6.66 -5.24 -6.71
CA GLN A 18 -6.78 -6.53 -7.38
C GLN A 18 -5.41 -6.96 -7.89
N ASP A 19 -4.69 -7.68 -7.07
CA ASP A 19 -3.36 -8.16 -7.39
C ASP A 19 -3.12 -9.48 -6.66
N PRO A 20 -3.40 -10.60 -7.33
CA PRO A 20 -3.27 -11.91 -6.67
C PRO A 20 -1.87 -12.19 -6.14
N LYS A 21 -0.83 -11.73 -6.82
CA LYS A 21 0.53 -11.97 -6.36
C LYS A 21 0.81 -11.19 -5.08
N ALA A 22 0.41 -9.93 -5.04
CA ALA A 22 0.60 -9.12 -3.84
C ALA A 22 -0.20 -9.68 -2.68
N ALA A 23 -1.42 -10.12 -2.95
CA ALA A 23 -2.26 -10.71 -1.91
C ALA A 23 -1.61 -11.96 -1.34
N ALA A 24 -1.00 -12.78 -2.19
CA ALA A 24 -0.33 -13.99 -1.72
C ALA A 24 0.85 -13.66 -0.82
N VAL A 25 1.60 -12.63 -1.17
CA VAL A 25 2.73 -12.21 -0.35
C VAL A 25 2.25 -11.70 1.00
N LEU A 26 1.22 -10.88 1.00
CA LEU A 26 0.69 -10.36 2.26
C LEU A 26 0.13 -11.47 3.13
N ALA A 27 -0.48 -12.47 2.51
CA ALA A 27 -1.07 -13.57 3.26
C ALA A 27 -0.02 -14.40 4.02
N GLU A 28 1.27 -14.27 3.66
CA GLU A 28 2.32 -14.98 4.37
C GLU A 28 2.62 -14.37 5.74
N TYR A 29 2.12 -13.18 6.00
CA TYR A 29 2.33 -12.51 7.27
C TYR A 29 1.16 -12.73 8.21
N PRO A 30 1.40 -12.65 9.54
CA PRO A 30 0.28 -12.73 10.47
C PRO A 30 -0.73 -11.62 10.21
N GLN A 31 -1.99 -11.96 10.32
CA GLN A 31 -3.05 -11.01 10.01
C GLN A 31 -2.94 -9.72 10.80
N VAL A 32 -2.48 -9.81 12.05
CA VAL A 32 -2.38 -8.63 12.89
C VAL A 32 -1.37 -7.62 12.34
N ARG A 33 -0.47 -8.07 11.48
CA ARG A 33 0.55 -7.19 10.92
C ARG A 33 0.17 -6.64 9.55
N TRP A 34 -0.94 -7.05 9.00
CA TRP A 34 -1.33 -6.61 7.67
C TRP A 34 -1.41 -5.09 7.54
N PRO A 35 -2.02 -4.35 8.48
CA PRO A 35 -2.07 -2.90 8.33
C PRO A 35 -0.69 -2.26 8.30
N GLU A 36 0.19 -2.73 9.15
CA GLU A 36 1.55 -2.20 9.23
C GLU A 36 2.34 -2.51 7.95
N ILE A 37 2.24 -3.74 7.47
CA ILE A 37 2.94 -4.15 6.25
C ILE A 37 2.41 -3.37 5.05
N THR A 38 1.10 -3.18 5.00
CA THR A 38 0.48 -2.44 3.90
C THR A 38 0.96 -0.99 3.88
N ARG A 39 1.04 -0.35 5.06
CA ARG A 39 1.52 1.02 5.13
C ARG A 39 2.96 1.13 4.63
N ARG A 40 3.79 0.18 5.06
CA ARG A 40 5.18 0.16 4.63
C ARG A 40 5.29 -0.03 3.13
N ALA A 41 4.51 -0.95 2.57
CA ALA A 41 4.53 -1.21 1.15
C ALA A 41 4.12 0.03 0.35
N LEU A 42 3.13 0.76 0.84
CA LEU A 42 2.70 1.99 0.18
C LEU A 42 3.81 3.03 0.18
N LYS A 43 4.48 3.21 1.30
CA LYS A 43 5.56 4.17 1.37
C LYS A 43 6.68 3.82 0.40
N ILE A 44 7.07 2.56 0.38
CA ILE A 44 8.13 2.10 -0.51
C ILE A 44 7.70 2.25 -1.96
N GLY A 45 6.47 1.83 -2.28
CA GLY A 45 5.98 1.90 -3.64
C GLY A 45 5.90 3.33 -4.17
N LEU A 46 5.40 4.23 -3.34
CA LEU A 46 5.29 5.62 -3.75
C LEU A 46 6.66 6.26 -3.89
N GLY A 47 7.59 5.89 -3.01
CA GLY A 47 8.95 6.38 -3.11
C GLY A 47 9.62 5.88 -4.38
N TYR A 48 9.35 4.64 -4.76
CA TYR A 48 9.89 4.08 -5.98
C TYR A 48 9.38 4.86 -7.19
N LEU A 49 8.09 5.16 -7.23
CA LEU A 49 7.51 5.90 -8.34
C LEU A 49 8.15 7.27 -8.47
N LYS A 50 8.30 7.97 -7.35
CA LYS A 50 8.90 9.28 -7.36
C LYS A 50 10.37 9.20 -7.75
N GLY A 51 11.05 8.18 -7.27
CA GLY A 51 12.49 8.05 -7.48
C GLY A 51 12.88 7.56 -8.84
N GLY A 52 11.97 7.51 -9.78
CA GLY A 52 12.32 7.13 -11.12
C GLY A 52 12.06 5.69 -11.40
N GLY A 53 11.08 5.20 -10.76
CA GLY A 53 10.65 3.89 -11.16
C GLY A 53 10.35 3.95 -12.59
N LYS A 54 10.55 4.52 -13.31
CA LYS A 54 10.42 4.48 -14.48
C LYS A 54 9.58 4.00 -15.13
N ASP A 55 9.31 3.83 -15.17
CA ASP A 55 8.58 3.44 -15.67
C ASP A 55 8.04 3.45 -15.82
#